data_75425e6a9b3139e8e62215cd845987b4
#
_entry.id   75425e6a9b3139e8e62215cd845987b4
#
_cell.length_a   1.000
_cell.length_b   1.000
_cell.length_c   1.000
_cell.angle_alpha   90.00
_cell.angle_beta   90.00
_cell.angle_gamma   90.00
#
_symmetry.space_group_name_H-M   'P 1'
#
loop_
_entity.id
_entity.type
_entity.pdbx_description
1 polymer ?
#
loop_
_entity_poly.entity_id
_entity_poly.type
_entity_poly.pdbx_seq_one_letter_code
_entity_poly.pdbx_strand_id
1 'polypeptide(L)'
;LYFNNPGVYGKFEAFQARWKMFTPGNCVFTNSQIGDLLNEDMRNMKDDYGVLPYPKFNEAQESYYTHLDGTFSAQLITITLPDEDLERTGTIVEALNAYSREYTIPAIYDVALKVKASRDDDSVRMLDLALAGRRYSLDSMDESNFPLSAKKALRYQIQAGNENIASYYEANKTAAEEWITAMVNAFNESEK
;
A
#
# COMPACT_ATOMS: atom_id res chain seq x y z
N LEU A 1 2.36 -0.13 25.92
CA LEU A 1 1.85 1.24 25.69
C LEU A 1 0.91 1.29 24.49
N TYR A 2 1.28 0.66 23.39
CA TYR A 2 0.50 0.68 22.15
C TYR A 2 -0.80 -0.13 22.28
N PHE A 3 -0.73 -1.33 22.87
CA PHE A 3 -1.86 -2.28 22.95
C PHE A 3 -2.98 -1.85 23.92
N ASN A 4 -2.65 -1.06 24.92
CA ASN A 4 -3.60 -0.63 25.96
C ASN A 4 -4.08 0.81 25.77
N ASN A 5 -3.75 1.46 24.65
CA ASN A 5 -4.20 2.80 24.38
C ASN A 5 -5.60 2.76 23.74
N PRO A 6 -6.63 3.38 24.32
CA PRO A 6 -7.98 3.39 23.75
C PRO A 6 -8.08 4.07 22.38
N GLY A 7 -7.05 4.84 21.99
CA GLY A 7 -6.92 5.40 20.65
C GLY A 7 -6.37 4.44 19.60
N VAL A 8 -5.88 3.25 20.00
CA VAL A 8 -5.42 2.22 19.07
C VAL A 8 -6.57 1.28 18.74
N TYR A 9 -6.96 1.29 17.50
CA TYR A 9 -8.08 0.52 17.02
C TYR A 9 -7.61 -0.82 16.43
N GLY A 10 -7.84 -1.91 17.16
CA GLY A 10 -7.39 -3.26 16.81
C GLY A 10 -8.42 -4.13 16.07
N LYS A 11 -9.65 -3.69 15.88
CA LYS A 11 -10.71 -4.50 15.25
C LYS A 11 -10.78 -4.30 13.75
N PHE A 12 -10.99 -5.39 13.02
CA PHE A 12 -11.07 -5.38 11.55
C PHE A 12 -12.25 -4.56 11.00
N GLU A 13 -13.37 -4.52 11.70
CA GLU A 13 -14.54 -3.67 11.39
C GLU A 13 -14.22 -2.17 11.43
N ALA A 14 -13.01 -1.87 11.83
CA ALA A 14 -12.47 -0.54 12.00
C ALA A 14 -11.75 0.01 10.78
N PHE A 15 -11.92 -0.56 9.58
CA PHE A 15 -11.30 0.04 8.40
C PHE A 15 -11.69 1.52 8.23
N GLN A 16 -12.93 1.84 8.58
CA GLN A 16 -13.44 3.23 8.61
C GLN A 16 -13.20 3.95 9.95
N ALA A 17 -12.79 3.23 11.01
CA ALA A 17 -12.63 3.86 12.32
C ALA A 17 -11.48 4.87 12.34
N ARG A 18 -10.46 4.70 11.50
CA ARG A 18 -9.38 5.68 11.32
C ARG A 18 -9.94 7.06 10.94
N TRP A 19 -10.94 7.11 10.06
CA TRP A 19 -11.60 8.36 9.66
C TRP A 19 -12.40 8.96 10.80
N LYS A 20 -13.17 8.14 11.52
CA LYS A 20 -13.93 8.56 12.69
C LYS A 20 -13.06 9.07 13.84
N MET A 21 -11.78 8.71 13.86
CA MET A 21 -10.82 9.23 14.83
C MET A 21 -10.11 10.47 14.32
N PHE A 22 -9.71 10.49 13.05
CA PHE A 22 -8.90 11.56 12.49
C PHE A 22 -9.72 12.79 12.11
N THR A 23 -10.83 12.62 11.40
CA THR A 23 -11.62 13.76 10.89
C THR A 23 -12.19 14.67 11.97
N PRO A 24 -12.57 14.20 13.19
CA PRO A 24 -12.94 15.08 14.30
C PRO A 24 -11.75 15.56 15.14
N GLY A 25 -10.50 15.32 14.73
CA GLY A 25 -9.31 15.80 15.45
C GLY A 25 -8.91 14.95 16.67
N ASN A 26 -9.42 13.73 16.83
CA ASN A 26 -9.12 12.87 17.98
C ASN A 26 -7.76 12.17 17.90
N CYS A 27 -7.03 12.29 16.78
CA CYS A 27 -5.67 11.81 16.65
C CYS A 27 -4.86 12.73 15.73
N VAL A 28 -3.56 12.84 16.00
CA VAL A 28 -2.63 13.72 15.27
C VAL A 28 -2.22 13.13 13.92
N PHE A 29 -2.11 11.81 13.84
CA PHE A 29 -1.70 11.09 12.64
C PHE A 29 -2.65 9.96 12.33
N THR A 30 -2.88 9.75 11.06
CA THR A 30 -3.54 8.54 10.55
C THR A 30 -2.77 7.97 9.39
N ASN A 31 -2.78 6.65 9.30
CA ASN A 31 -2.21 5.92 8.18
C ASN A 31 -3.31 5.69 7.14
N SER A 32 -3.03 5.98 5.88
CA SER A 32 -4.05 5.95 4.83
C SER A 32 -3.49 5.61 3.45
N GLN A 33 -4.37 5.21 2.56
CA GLN A 33 -4.07 5.10 1.13
C GLN A 33 -4.15 6.50 0.50
N ILE A 34 -3.33 6.75 -0.53
CA ILE A 34 -3.34 8.05 -1.24
C ILE A 34 -4.73 8.35 -1.82
N GLY A 35 -5.43 7.31 -2.31
CA GLY A 35 -6.80 7.45 -2.82
C GLY A 35 -7.83 7.90 -1.80
N ASP A 36 -7.56 7.67 -0.51
CA ASP A 36 -8.46 8.08 0.56
C ASP A 36 -8.59 9.61 0.71
N LEU A 37 -7.62 10.36 0.21
CA LEU A 37 -7.70 11.83 0.14
C LEU A 37 -8.90 12.32 -0.68
N LEU A 38 -9.40 11.49 -1.57
CA LEU A 38 -10.61 11.77 -2.37
C LEU A 38 -11.90 11.34 -1.66
N ASN A 39 -11.80 10.70 -0.50
CA ASN A 39 -12.94 10.27 0.28
C ASN A 39 -13.73 11.48 0.80
N GLU A 40 -15.04 11.32 0.90
CA GLU A 40 -15.95 12.37 1.38
C GLU A 40 -15.62 12.84 2.80
N ASP A 41 -15.29 11.91 3.71
CA ASP A 41 -14.91 12.23 5.09
C ASP A 41 -13.71 13.17 5.15
N MET A 42 -12.67 12.91 4.33
CA MET A 42 -11.47 13.74 4.26
C MET A 42 -11.74 15.10 3.60
N ARG A 43 -12.57 15.11 2.58
CA ARG A 43 -12.93 16.36 1.87
C ARG A 43 -13.77 17.30 2.74
N ASN A 44 -14.61 16.74 3.61
CA ASN A 44 -15.50 17.48 4.51
C ASN A 44 -14.86 17.80 5.87
N MET A 45 -13.60 17.37 6.10
CA MET A 45 -12.86 17.68 7.32
C MET A 45 -12.74 19.20 7.49
N LYS A 46 -13.07 19.70 8.68
CA LYS A 46 -13.06 21.14 8.99
C LYS A 46 -11.65 21.67 9.22
N ASP A 47 -10.81 20.87 9.88
CA ASP A 47 -9.43 21.21 10.18
C ASP A 47 -8.53 20.91 8.99
N ASP A 48 -7.50 21.69 8.82
CA ASP A 48 -6.48 21.43 7.81
C ASP A 48 -5.61 20.24 8.22
N TYR A 49 -5.20 19.45 7.24
CA TYR A 49 -4.28 18.33 7.41
C TYR A 49 -3.19 18.34 6.35
N GLY A 50 -2.03 17.83 6.71
CA GLY A 50 -0.91 17.65 5.79
C GLY A 50 -0.77 16.19 5.37
N VAL A 51 -0.06 15.98 4.27
CA VAL A 51 0.33 14.67 3.77
C VAL A 51 1.82 14.46 4.01
N LEU A 52 2.19 13.29 4.53
CA LEU A 52 3.57 12.91 4.76
C LEU A 52 3.84 11.52 4.17
N PRO A 53 5.00 11.28 3.53
CA PRO A 53 5.42 9.93 3.21
C PRO A 53 5.75 9.17 4.51
N TYR A 54 5.77 7.85 4.45
CA TYR A 54 6.30 7.06 5.56
C TYR A 54 7.75 7.48 5.87
N PRO A 55 8.11 7.57 7.16
CA PRO A 55 9.47 7.90 7.55
C PRO A 55 10.46 6.83 7.04
N LYS A 56 11.67 7.25 6.77
CA LYS A 56 12.77 6.31 6.51
C LYS A 56 13.06 5.49 7.76
N PHE A 57 13.44 4.24 7.58
CA PHE A 57 13.83 3.35 8.68
C PHE A 57 15.09 3.88 9.41
N ASN A 58 16.06 4.38 8.64
CA ASN A 58 17.26 5.03 9.14
C ASN A 58 17.86 5.93 8.04
N GLU A 59 18.95 6.61 8.35
CA GLU A 59 19.63 7.54 7.43
C GLU A 59 20.28 6.83 6.22
N ALA A 60 20.59 5.54 6.33
CA ALA A 60 21.16 4.77 5.22
C ALA A 60 20.11 4.45 4.13
N GLN A 61 18.85 4.58 4.44
CA GLN A 61 17.78 4.43 3.42
C GLN A 61 17.80 5.65 2.49
N GLU A 62 18.16 5.44 1.22
CA GLU A 62 18.33 6.53 0.25
C GLU A 62 17.04 7.28 -0.06
N SER A 63 15.92 6.58 -0.17
CA SER A 63 14.64 7.15 -0.62
C SER A 63 13.50 6.86 0.36
N TYR A 64 12.45 7.67 0.31
CA TYR A 64 11.18 7.34 0.94
C TYR A 64 10.50 6.22 0.17
N TYR A 65 9.93 5.25 0.88
CA TYR A 65 9.19 4.14 0.27
C TYR A 65 7.72 4.23 0.59
N THR A 66 6.91 3.96 -0.42
CA THR A 66 5.47 3.83 -0.28
C THR A 66 5.10 2.40 -0.62
N HIS A 67 4.55 1.72 0.37
CA HIS A 67 4.06 0.36 0.21
C HIS A 67 2.81 0.35 -0.68
N LEU A 68 2.79 -0.52 -1.68
CA LEU A 68 1.60 -0.79 -2.47
C LEU A 68 0.82 -1.92 -1.81
N ASP A 69 -0.44 -1.64 -1.51
CA ASP A 69 -1.37 -2.62 -0.97
C ASP A 69 -1.55 -3.78 -1.96
N GLY A 70 -1.69 -5.00 -1.47
CA GLY A 70 -1.97 -6.20 -2.27
C GLY A 70 -3.31 -6.19 -3.01
N THR A 71 -4.12 -5.16 -2.85
CA THR A 71 -5.41 -4.99 -3.56
C THR A 71 -5.28 -4.29 -4.92
N PHE A 72 -4.10 -4.27 -5.52
CA PHE A 72 -3.92 -3.74 -6.88
C PHE A 72 -4.57 -4.66 -7.92
N SER A 73 -5.11 -4.05 -8.98
CA SER A 73 -5.65 -4.79 -10.12
C SER A 73 -4.53 -5.12 -11.11
N ALA A 74 -4.54 -6.35 -11.63
CA ALA A 74 -3.71 -6.77 -12.74
C ALA A 74 -4.59 -7.07 -13.97
N GLN A 75 -4.08 -6.76 -15.15
CA GLN A 75 -4.71 -7.19 -16.39
C GLN A 75 -4.24 -8.61 -16.71
N LEU A 76 -5.18 -9.52 -16.89
CA LEU A 76 -4.90 -10.90 -17.23
C LEU A 76 -5.30 -11.16 -18.68
N ILE A 77 -4.37 -11.73 -19.45
CA ILE A 77 -4.61 -12.18 -20.81
C ILE A 77 -4.60 -13.72 -20.78
N THR A 78 -5.65 -14.35 -21.29
CA THR A 78 -5.73 -15.81 -21.30
C THR A 78 -4.71 -16.41 -22.27
N ILE A 79 -4.00 -17.45 -21.83
CA ILE A 79 -2.99 -18.16 -22.65
C ILE A 79 -3.61 -19.00 -23.78
N THR A 80 -4.94 -19.14 -23.81
CA THR A 80 -5.67 -19.90 -24.81
C THR A 80 -6.05 -19.08 -26.04
N LEU A 81 -5.67 -17.80 -26.09
CA LEU A 81 -5.89 -16.97 -27.28
C LEU A 81 -5.00 -17.42 -28.44
N PRO A 82 -5.52 -17.45 -29.68
CA PRO A 82 -4.68 -17.58 -30.87
C PRO A 82 -3.62 -16.46 -30.95
N ASP A 83 -2.48 -16.72 -31.55
CA ASP A 83 -1.36 -15.78 -31.63
C ASP A 83 -1.76 -14.42 -32.24
N GLU A 84 -2.58 -14.42 -33.30
CA GLU A 84 -3.09 -13.18 -33.91
C GLU A 84 -3.99 -12.35 -32.96
N ASP A 85 -4.76 -13.03 -32.12
CA ASP A 85 -5.60 -12.38 -31.11
C ASP A 85 -4.77 -11.91 -29.93
N LEU A 86 -3.70 -12.63 -29.59
CA LEU A 86 -2.76 -12.24 -28.54
C LEU A 86 -2.01 -10.94 -28.92
N GLU A 87 -1.51 -10.85 -30.15
CA GLU A 87 -0.84 -9.66 -30.67
C GLU A 87 -1.79 -8.45 -30.68
N ARG A 88 -3.01 -8.62 -31.18
CA ARG A 88 -4.04 -7.58 -31.18
C ARG A 88 -4.39 -7.14 -29.75
N THR A 89 -4.56 -8.08 -28.84
CA THR A 89 -4.87 -7.81 -27.44
C THR A 89 -3.74 -7.05 -26.78
N GLY A 90 -2.49 -7.46 -26.97
CA GLY A 90 -1.30 -6.77 -26.48
C GLY A 90 -1.24 -5.32 -26.97
N THR A 91 -1.46 -5.09 -28.27
CA THR A 91 -1.49 -3.75 -28.86
C THR A 91 -2.57 -2.87 -28.25
N ILE A 92 -3.77 -3.41 -28.01
CA ILE A 92 -4.87 -2.65 -27.39
C ILE A 92 -4.53 -2.31 -25.93
N VAL A 93 -4.00 -3.27 -25.16
CA VAL A 93 -3.61 -3.05 -23.77
C VAL A 93 -2.51 -1.98 -23.67
N GLU A 94 -1.51 -2.04 -24.54
CA GLU A 94 -0.45 -1.03 -24.59
C GLU A 94 -0.99 0.36 -24.95
N ALA A 95 -1.86 0.46 -25.93
CA ALA A 95 -2.52 1.71 -26.30
C ALA A 95 -3.36 2.29 -25.15
N LEU A 96 -4.11 1.45 -24.42
CA LEU A 96 -4.88 1.86 -23.24
C LEU A 96 -3.96 2.36 -22.13
N ASN A 97 -2.83 1.69 -21.89
CA ASN A 97 -1.85 2.11 -20.89
C ASN A 97 -1.17 3.43 -21.28
N ALA A 98 -0.81 3.60 -22.55
CA ALA A 98 -0.26 4.85 -23.07
C ALA A 98 -1.25 6.01 -22.91
N TYR A 99 -2.51 5.80 -23.28
CA TYR A 99 -3.57 6.77 -23.09
C TYR A 99 -3.81 7.11 -21.61
N SER A 100 -3.83 6.09 -20.76
CA SER A 100 -3.98 6.28 -19.32
C SER A 100 -2.83 7.10 -18.72
N ARG A 101 -1.61 6.87 -19.19
CA ARG A 101 -0.42 7.63 -18.77
C ARG A 101 -0.52 9.10 -19.18
N GLU A 102 -1.08 9.38 -20.34
CA GLU A 102 -1.18 10.75 -20.89
C GLU A 102 -2.35 11.53 -20.29
N TYR A 103 -3.47 10.88 -20.03
CA TYR A 103 -4.70 11.57 -19.63
C TYR A 103 -5.23 11.19 -18.25
N THR A 104 -5.34 9.89 -17.94
CA THR A 104 -5.99 9.44 -16.71
C THR A 104 -5.11 9.70 -15.49
N ILE A 105 -3.83 9.37 -15.57
CA ILE A 105 -2.89 9.54 -14.46
C ILE A 105 -2.75 11.02 -14.08
N PRO A 106 -2.51 11.96 -15.03
CA PRO A 106 -2.48 13.39 -14.70
C PRO A 106 -3.80 13.90 -14.13
N ALA A 107 -4.95 13.46 -14.66
CA ALA A 107 -6.24 13.88 -14.15
C ALA A 107 -6.46 13.46 -12.69
N ILE A 108 -6.00 12.28 -12.31
CA ILE A 108 -6.11 11.80 -10.93
C ILE A 108 -5.06 12.47 -10.03
N TYR A 109 -3.78 12.42 -10.39
CA TYR A 109 -2.70 12.86 -9.53
C TYR A 109 -2.51 14.37 -9.53
N ASP A 110 -2.47 15.00 -10.67
CA ASP A 110 -2.18 16.43 -10.74
C ASP A 110 -3.42 17.28 -10.46
N VAL A 111 -4.60 16.85 -10.89
CA VAL A 111 -5.83 17.62 -10.68
C VAL A 111 -6.57 17.19 -9.42
N ALA A 112 -6.92 15.91 -9.28
CA ALA A 112 -7.77 15.48 -8.19
C ALA A 112 -7.03 15.45 -6.85
N LEU A 113 -5.82 14.90 -6.79
CA LEU A 113 -5.07 14.79 -5.54
C LEU A 113 -4.34 16.09 -5.19
N LYS A 114 -3.54 16.65 -6.10
CA LYS A 114 -2.73 17.84 -5.81
C LYS A 114 -3.57 19.10 -5.69
N VAL A 115 -4.48 19.35 -6.62
CA VAL A 115 -5.25 20.61 -6.63
C VAL A 115 -6.47 20.56 -5.73
N LYS A 116 -7.20 19.44 -5.70
CA LYS A 116 -8.48 19.36 -5.00
C LYS A 116 -8.39 18.78 -3.60
N ALA A 117 -7.46 17.89 -3.33
CA ALA A 117 -7.33 17.19 -2.05
C ALA A 117 -6.22 17.74 -1.17
N SER A 118 -5.11 18.21 -1.74
CA SER A 118 -4.05 18.86 -0.97
C SER A 118 -4.45 20.27 -0.55
N ARG A 119 -4.12 20.64 0.69
CA ARG A 119 -4.48 21.93 1.28
C ARG A 119 -3.30 22.90 1.37
N ASP A 120 -2.10 22.41 1.08
CA ASP A 120 -0.86 23.19 1.11
C ASP A 120 0.17 22.66 0.11
N ASP A 121 1.15 23.50 -0.26
CA ASP A 121 2.20 23.19 -1.23
C ASP A 121 3.18 22.11 -0.72
N ASP A 122 3.37 22.01 0.59
CA ASP A 122 4.23 20.98 1.19
C ASP A 122 3.60 19.60 1.02
N SER A 123 2.30 19.48 1.24
CA SER A 123 1.55 18.25 0.97
C SER A 123 1.62 17.81 -0.49
N VAL A 124 1.63 18.75 -1.45
CA VAL A 124 1.83 18.43 -2.86
C VAL A 124 3.20 17.79 -3.10
N ARG A 125 4.27 18.39 -2.53
CA ARG A 125 5.63 17.83 -2.64
C ARG A 125 5.75 16.46 -1.96
N MET A 126 5.10 16.28 -0.82
CA MET A 126 5.10 15.00 -0.11
C MET A 126 4.34 13.91 -0.87
N LEU A 127 3.27 14.26 -1.56
CA LEU A 127 2.58 13.35 -2.48
C LEU A 127 3.49 12.90 -3.64
N ASP A 128 4.25 13.82 -4.23
CA ASP A 128 5.20 13.48 -5.28
C ASP A 128 6.28 12.50 -4.77
N LEU A 129 6.81 12.72 -3.58
CA LEU A 129 7.75 11.79 -2.94
C LEU A 129 7.13 10.42 -2.68
N ALA A 130 5.89 10.38 -2.18
CA ALA A 130 5.18 9.14 -1.93
C ALA A 130 4.92 8.37 -3.24
N LEU A 131 4.52 9.06 -4.30
CA LEU A 131 4.28 8.46 -5.61
C LEU A 131 5.55 7.94 -6.28
N ALA A 132 6.65 8.68 -6.18
CA ALA A 132 7.95 8.27 -6.71
C ALA A 132 8.52 7.07 -5.93
N GLY A 133 8.23 6.98 -4.64
CA GLY A 133 8.71 5.95 -3.74
C GLY A 133 7.96 4.61 -3.78
N ARG A 134 6.96 4.45 -4.66
CA ARG A 134 6.15 3.21 -4.71
C ARG A 134 7.00 1.96 -4.90
N ARG A 135 6.75 0.96 -4.07
CA ARG A 135 7.41 -0.34 -4.12
C ARG A 135 6.39 -1.46 -3.96
N TYR A 136 6.53 -2.46 -4.82
CA TYR A 136 5.89 -3.76 -4.61
C TYR A 136 6.77 -4.57 -3.67
N SER A 137 6.16 -5.25 -2.72
CA SER A 137 6.87 -6.18 -1.86
C SER A 137 6.25 -7.56 -1.96
N LEU A 138 7.07 -8.59 -1.85
CA LEU A 138 6.62 -9.98 -1.92
C LEU A 138 5.61 -10.31 -0.82
N ASP A 139 5.77 -9.72 0.35
CA ASP A 139 4.84 -9.92 1.47
C ASP A 139 3.44 -9.37 1.21
N SER A 140 3.30 -8.34 0.36
CA SER A 140 1.99 -7.84 -0.05
C SER A 140 1.37 -8.63 -1.20
N MET A 141 2.20 -9.27 -2.03
CA MET A 141 1.71 -10.08 -3.15
C MET A 141 1.14 -11.43 -2.68
N ASP A 142 1.72 -12.01 -1.64
CA ASP A 142 1.26 -13.28 -1.05
C ASP A 142 1.14 -13.18 0.49
N GLU A 143 0.46 -12.14 0.94
CA GLU A 143 0.29 -11.81 2.35
C GLU A 143 -0.29 -12.98 3.16
N SER A 144 -1.13 -13.80 2.53
CA SER A 144 -1.80 -14.92 3.19
C SER A 144 -0.86 -16.09 3.49
N ASN A 145 0.15 -16.32 2.66
CA ASN A 145 1.06 -17.45 2.79
C ASN A 145 2.40 -17.05 3.42
N PHE A 146 2.86 -15.81 3.22
CA PHE A 146 4.11 -15.36 3.82
C PHE A 146 4.01 -15.29 5.36
N PRO A 147 4.80 -16.08 6.11
CA PRO A 147 4.65 -16.22 7.57
C PRO A 147 4.92 -14.93 8.35
N LEU A 148 5.82 -14.08 7.87
CA LEU A 148 6.21 -12.81 8.48
C LEU A 148 5.69 -11.59 7.71
N SER A 149 4.56 -11.71 6.98
CA SER A 149 3.94 -10.53 6.38
C SER A 149 3.63 -9.48 7.46
N ALA A 150 3.69 -8.21 7.10
CA ALA A 150 3.42 -7.11 8.03
C ALA A 150 2.05 -7.26 8.74
N LYS A 151 1.09 -7.86 8.04
CA LYS A 151 -0.23 -8.18 8.59
C LYS A 151 -0.16 -9.24 9.68
N LYS A 152 0.57 -10.34 9.48
CA LYS A 152 0.68 -11.42 10.47
C LYS A 152 1.61 -11.04 11.63
N ALA A 153 2.77 -10.48 11.31
CA ALA A 153 3.81 -10.20 12.29
C ALA A 153 3.46 -9.02 13.21
N LEU A 154 2.67 -8.07 12.74
CA LEU A 154 2.32 -6.88 13.52
C LEU A 154 0.82 -6.79 13.77
N ARG A 155 0.02 -6.63 12.73
CA ARG A 155 -1.42 -6.34 12.88
C ARG A 155 -2.17 -7.43 13.65
N TYR A 156 -1.99 -8.71 13.29
CA TYR A 156 -2.68 -9.79 13.97
C TYR A 156 -2.18 -10.01 15.41
N GLN A 157 -0.88 -9.76 15.66
CA GLN A 157 -0.35 -9.82 17.02
C GLN A 157 -0.96 -8.72 17.90
N ILE A 158 -1.09 -7.50 17.38
CA ILE A 158 -1.77 -6.40 18.06
C ILE A 158 -3.24 -6.75 18.34
N GLN A 159 -3.95 -7.27 17.34
CA GLN A 159 -5.37 -7.67 17.51
C GLN A 159 -5.56 -8.79 18.54
N ALA A 160 -4.61 -9.71 18.61
CA ALA A 160 -4.60 -10.79 19.59
C ALA A 160 -4.13 -10.36 21.00
N GLY A 161 -3.68 -9.12 21.17
CA GLY A 161 -3.09 -8.64 22.41
C GLY A 161 -1.74 -9.30 22.74
N ASN A 162 -1.05 -9.84 21.72
CA ASN A 162 0.26 -10.46 21.88
C ASN A 162 1.35 -9.38 21.88
N GLU A 163 1.92 -9.11 23.03
CA GLU A 163 3.01 -8.14 23.20
C GLU A 163 4.39 -8.72 22.86
N ASN A 164 4.50 -10.05 22.69
CA ASN A 164 5.78 -10.72 22.44
C ASN A 164 6.03 -10.92 20.94
N ILE A 165 6.16 -9.83 20.21
CA ILE A 165 6.40 -9.81 18.75
C ILE A 165 7.75 -10.46 18.42
N ALA A 166 8.77 -10.31 19.28
CA ALA A 166 10.09 -10.90 19.05
C ALA A 166 10.01 -12.45 19.04
N SER A 167 9.26 -13.05 19.97
CA SER A 167 9.06 -14.51 19.97
C SER A 167 8.26 -14.98 18.76
N TYR A 168 7.28 -14.21 18.29
CA TYR A 168 6.56 -14.53 17.07
C TYR A 168 7.51 -14.52 15.85
N TYR A 169 8.36 -13.50 15.76
CA TYR A 169 9.35 -13.40 14.69
C TYR A 169 10.30 -14.60 14.67
N GLU A 170 10.93 -14.92 15.80
CA GLU A 170 11.87 -16.05 15.90
C GLU A 170 11.20 -17.40 15.58
N ALA A 171 9.96 -17.60 16.02
CA ALA A 171 9.21 -18.82 15.72
C ALA A 171 8.87 -19.01 14.24
N ASN A 172 8.78 -17.92 13.46
CA ASN A 172 8.37 -17.95 12.05
C ASN A 172 9.52 -17.65 11.07
N LYS A 173 10.70 -17.29 11.56
CA LYS A 173 11.83 -16.86 10.74
C LYS A 173 12.25 -17.92 9.72
N THR A 174 12.47 -19.16 10.14
CA THR A 174 12.87 -20.26 9.28
C THR A 174 11.83 -20.52 8.18
N ALA A 175 10.55 -20.56 8.53
CA ALA A 175 9.47 -20.75 7.56
C ALA A 175 9.38 -19.58 6.55
N ALA A 176 9.69 -18.36 6.97
CA ALA A 176 9.74 -17.22 6.07
C ALA A 176 10.93 -17.30 5.10
N GLU A 177 12.11 -17.71 5.57
CA GLU A 177 13.29 -17.93 4.74
C GLU A 177 13.08 -19.05 3.72
N GLU A 178 12.45 -20.15 4.12
CA GLU A 178 12.06 -21.26 3.23
C GLU A 178 11.07 -20.80 2.15
N TRP A 179 10.06 -20.00 2.55
CA TRP A 179 9.07 -19.47 1.63
C TRP A 179 9.73 -18.54 0.58
N ILE A 180 10.61 -17.63 0.99
CA ILE A 180 11.34 -16.75 0.07
C ILE A 180 12.19 -17.58 -0.90
N THR A 181 12.88 -18.58 -0.40
CA THR A 181 13.71 -19.48 -1.23
C THR A 181 12.88 -20.23 -2.27
N ALA A 182 11.73 -20.75 -1.86
CA ALA A 182 10.80 -21.45 -2.76
C ALA A 182 10.27 -20.54 -3.86
N MET A 183 9.88 -19.30 -3.49
CA MET A 183 9.41 -18.30 -4.46
C MET A 183 10.49 -17.93 -5.49
N VAL A 184 11.72 -17.67 -5.04
CA VAL A 184 12.84 -17.34 -5.93
C VAL A 184 13.15 -18.50 -6.88
N ASN A 185 13.14 -19.75 -6.38
CA ASN A 185 13.37 -20.92 -7.21
C ASN A 185 12.28 -21.12 -8.25
N ALA A 186 11.01 -21.00 -7.86
CA ALA A 186 9.88 -21.09 -8.78
C ALA A 186 9.94 -20.03 -9.88
N PHE A 187 10.34 -18.80 -9.53
CA PHE A 187 10.53 -17.73 -10.50
C PHE A 187 11.64 -18.06 -11.51
N ASN A 188 12.80 -18.48 -11.02
CA ASN A 188 13.92 -18.85 -11.89
C ASN A 188 13.64 -20.07 -12.78
N GLU A 189 12.76 -20.97 -12.36
CA GLU A 189 12.35 -22.13 -13.17
C GLU A 189 11.34 -21.74 -14.26
N SER A 190 10.54 -20.71 -14.04
CA SER A 190 9.55 -20.24 -15.01
C SER A 190 10.16 -19.46 -16.18
N GLU A 191 11.42 -19.02 -16.05
CA GLU A 191 12.15 -18.33 -17.13
C GLU A 191 12.90 -19.28 -18.09
N LYS A 192 12.81 -20.61 -17.87
CA LYS A 192 13.38 -21.64 -18.73
C LYS A 192 12.35 -22.22 -19.68
#